data_63268bc86e4c9412681376cad2cd5282
#
_entry.id   63268bc86e4c9412681376cad2cd5282
#
_cell.length_a   1.000
_cell.length_b   1.000
_cell.length_c   1.000
_cell.angle_alpha   90.00
_cell.angle_beta   90.00
_cell.angle_gamma   90.00
#
_symmetry.space_group_name_H-M   'P 1'
#
loop_
_entity.id
_entity.type
_entity.pdbx_description
1 polymer ?
#
loop_
_entity_poly.entity_id
_entity_poly.type
_entity_poly.pdbx_seq_one_letter_code
_entity_poly.pdbx_strand_id
1 'polypeptide(L)'
;HIGPNQMFAESYALTKTPMYVYVRAVEDCTIQFLDVQTLEKSPELKNQMIQILSNKNKMLSQHIFHISNKTIRNKVLSYLSFMKLETQNSTFKIPFDRQQMADYLNVERSALSKELSKMKSEGLIDYHKNTFTVYSI
;
A
#
# COMPACT_ATOMS: atom_id res chain seq x y z
N HIS A 1 -8.60 -3.14 0.11
CA HIS A 1 -9.55 -2.18 -0.47
C HIS A 1 -9.21 -1.94 -1.94
N ILE A 2 -10.23 -1.90 -2.79
CA ILE A 2 -10.13 -1.65 -4.24
C ILE A 2 -10.92 -0.37 -4.51
N GLY A 3 -10.27 0.63 -5.06
CA GLY A 3 -10.87 1.93 -5.37
C GLY A 3 -11.33 2.04 -6.84
N PRO A 4 -11.89 3.19 -7.22
CA PRO A 4 -12.30 3.47 -8.60
C PRO A 4 -11.12 3.30 -9.57
N ASN A 5 -11.42 2.80 -10.77
CA ASN A 5 -10.45 2.56 -11.85
C ASN A 5 -9.32 1.58 -11.49
N GLN A 6 -9.52 0.76 -10.46
CA GLN A 6 -8.57 -0.30 -10.12
C GLN A 6 -9.08 -1.65 -10.61
N MET A 7 -8.16 -2.46 -11.10
CA MET A 7 -8.42 -3.83 -11.54
C MET A 7 -8.22 -4.81 -10.37
N PHE A 8 -9.03 -5.88 -10.35
CA PHE A 8 -8.88 -6.98 -9.40
C PHE A 8 -9.16 -8.32 -10.07
N ALA A 9 -8.74 -9.40 -9.42
CA ALA A 9 -8.86 -10.79 -9.90
C ALA A 9 -8.07 -11.12 -11.18
N GLU A 10 -7.27 -10.18 -11.71
CA GLU A 10 -6.48 -10.39 -12.93
C GLU A 10 -5.50 -11.56 -12.81
N SER A 11 -4.89 -11.75 -11.64
CA SER A 11 -3.95 -12.85 -11.41
C SER A 11 -4.65 -14.21 -11.53
N TYR A 12 -5.85 -14.35 -10.96
CA TYR A 12 -6.65 -15.58 -11.08
C TYR A 12 -7.09 -15.83 -12.51
N ALA A 13 -7.54 -14.80 -13.22
CA ALA A 13 -7.98 -14.90 -14.60
C ALA A 13 -6.82 -15.33 -15.51
N LEU A 14 -5.66 -14.69 -15.41
CA LEU A 14 -4.48 -14.98 -16.24
C LEU A 14 -3.87 -16.35 -15.96
N THR A 15 -3.86 -16.77 -14.69
CA THR A 15 -3.32 -18.09 -14.30
C THR A 15 -4.35 -19.22 -14.41
N LYS A 16 -5.60 -18.89 -14.76
CA LYS A 16 -6.72 -19.84 -14.83
C LYS A 16 -6.92 -20.64 -13.54
N THR A 17 -6.69 -19.98 -12.40
CA THR A 17 -6.85 -20.60 -11.08
C THR A 17 -8.15 -20.14 -10.40
N PRO A 18 -8.81 -21.00 -9.62
CA PRO A 18 -9.98 -20.61 -8.86
C PRO A 18 -9.69 -19.45 -7.91
N MET A 19 -10.64 -18.55 -7.77
CA MET A 19 -10.53 -17.42 -6.84
C MET A 19 -10.90 -17.90 -5.42
N TYR A 20 -9.97 -17.74 -4.48
CA TYR A 20 -10.14 -18.17 -3.07
C TYR A 20 -10.61 -17.06 -2.14
N VAL A 21 -10.89 -15.87 -2.69
CA VAL A 21 -11.31 -14.69 -1.93
C VAL A 21 -12.62 -14.15 -2.49
N TYR A 22 -13.37 -13.45 -1.64
CA TYR A 22 -14.56 -12.73 -2.06
C TYR A 22 -14.23 -11.26 -2.29
N VAL A 23 -14.96 -10.66 -3.23
CA VAL A 23 -15.00 -9.21 -3.38
C VAL A 23 -16.40 -8.75 -3.05
N ARG A 24 -16.52 -7.79 -2.14
CA ARG A 24 -17.79 -7.23 -1.68
C ARG A 24 -17.83 -5.74 -1.97
N ALA A 25 -18.88 -5.27 -2.62
CA ALA A 25 -19.17 -3.86 -2.74
C ALA A 25 -19.46 -3.26 -1.34
N VAL A 26 -18.81 -2.17 -1.00
CA VAL A 26 -19.00 -1.43 0.26
C VAL A 26 -20.02 -0.32 0.05
N GLU A 27 -20.13 0.16 -1.17
CA GLU A 27 -21.09 1.18 -1.64
C GLU A 27 -21.53 0.83 -3.07
N ASP A 28 -22.50 1.54 -3.61
CA ASP A 28 -22.95 1.33 -4.99
C ASP A 28 -21.80 1.57 -5.96
N CYS A 29 -21.55 0.59 -6.83
CA CYS A 29 -20.45 0.64 -7.78
C CYS A 29 -20.83 0.03 -9.14
N THR A 30 -20.13 0.46 -10.17
CA THR A 30 -20.18 -0.14 -11.50
C THR A 30 -18.92 -0.96 -11.74
N ILE A 31 -19.09 -2.22 -12.16
CA ILE A 31 -17.98 -3.14 -12.46
C ILE A 31 -17.97 -3.41 -13.95
N GLN A 32 -16.83 -3.19 -14.59
CA GLN A 32 -16.58 -3.59 -15.95
C GLN A 32 -15.84 -4.93 -15.98
N PHE A 33 -16.38 -5.91 -16.69
CA PHE A 33 -15.72 -7.20 -16.91
C PHE A 33 -14.88 -7.14 -18.16
N LEU A 34 -13.64 -7.60 -18.09
CA LEU A 34 -12.74 -7.74 -19.22
C LEU A 34 -12.46 -9.23 -19.45
N ASP A 35 -12.82 -9.73 -20.64
CA ASP A 35 -12.51 -11.09 -21.04
C ASP A 35 -11.03 -11.25 -21.39
N VAL A 36 -10.41 -12.32 -20.90
CA VAL A 36 -9.01 -12.68 -21.21
C VAL A 36 -8.77 -12.84 -22.71
N GLN A 37 -9.74 -13.40 -23.47
CA GLN A 37 -9.62 -13.53 -24.92
C GLN A 37 -9.52 -12.16 -25.63
N THR A 38 -10.21 -11.16 -25.13
CA THR A 38 -10.12 -9.78 -25.65
C THR A 38 -8.72 -9.20 -25.36
N LEU A 39 -8.19 -9.47 -24.19
CA LEU A 39 -6.83 -9.09 -23.81
C LEU A 39 -5.79 -9.73 -24.74
N GLU A 40 -5.94 -11.03 -25.05
CA GLU A 40 -5.02 -11.76 -25.91
C GLU A 40 -4.96 -11.23 -27.34
N LYS A 41 -6.04 -10.65 -27.84
CA LYS A 41 -6.14 -10.10 -29.21
C LYS A 41 -5.63 -8.66 -29.35
N SER A 42 -5.43 -7.94 -28.26
CA SER A 42 -4.99 -6.55 -28.28
C SER A 42 -3.60 -6.37 -27.69
N PRO A 43 -2.57 -6.08 -28.50
CA PRO A 43 -1.23 -5.78 -27.99
C PRO A 43 -1.19 -4.58 -27.04
N GLU A 44 -2.04 -3.58 -27.27
CA GLU A 44 -2.13 -2.40 -26.41
C GLU A 44 -2.66 -2.74 -25.01
N LEU A 45 -3.76 -3.52 -24.95
CA LEU A 45 -4.30 -3.99 -23.67
C LEU A 45 -3.31 -4.90 -22.93
N LYS A 46 -2.55 -5.73 -23.63
CA LYS A 46 -1.46 -6.52 -23.02
C LYS A 46 -0.41 -5.63 -22.38
N ASN A 47 0.05 -4.60 -23.08
CA ASN A 47 1.06 -3.68 -22.54
C ASN A 47 0.53 -2.93 -21.31
N GLN A 48 -0.72 -2.48 -21.35
CA GLN A 48 -1.36 -1.85 -20.18
C GLN A 48 -1.46 -2.83 -19.01
N MET A 49 -1.82 -4.08 -19.24
CA MET A 49 -1.88 -5.12 -18.21
C MET A 49 -0.51 -5.38 -17.59
N ILE A 50 0.54 -5.47 -18.40
CA ILE A 50 1.92 -5.64 -17.92
C ILE A 50 2.29 -4.48 -16.98
N GLN A 51 1.95 -3.25 -17.34
CA GLN A 51 2.22 -2.09 -16.49
C GLN A 51 1.42 -2.14 -15.17
N ILE A 52 0.15 -2.51 -15.22
CA ILE A 52 -0.69 -2.67 -14.01
C ILE A 52 -0.09 -3.73 -13.09
N LEU A 53 0.26 -4.90 -13.62
CA LEU A 53 0.86 -5.99 -12.85
C LEU A 53 2.23 -5.61 -12.28
N SER A 54 3.06 -4.93 -13.06
CA SER A 54 4.36 -4.43 -12.61
C SER A 54 4.23 -3.44 -11.46
N ASN A 55 3.28 -2.51 -11.55
CA ASN A 55 3.01 -1.56 -10.47
C ASN A 55 2.47 -2.25 -9.22
N LYS A 56 1.56 -3.21 -9.36
CA LYS A 56 1.07 -4.02 -8.23
C LYS A 56 2.19 -4.81 -7.58
N ASN A 57 3.07 -5.44 -8.37
CA ASN A 57 4.23 -6.18 -7.85
C ASN A 57 5.19 -5.25 -7.09
N LYS A 58 5.48 -4.06 -7.64
CA LYS A 58 6.28 -3.04 -6.95
C LYS A 58 5.66 -2.69 -5.60
N MET A 59 4.35 -2.39 -5.55
CA MET A 59 3.66 -2.05 -4.30
C MET A 59 3.70 -3.19 -3.28
N LEU A 60 3.47 -4.43 -3.71
CA LEU A 60 3.54 -5.61 -2.84
C LEU A 60 4.97 -5.82 -2.31
N SER A 61 5.98 -5.70 -3.14
CA SER A 61 7.39 -5.83 -2.74
C SER A 61 7.79 -4.77 -1.72
N GLN A 62 7.35 -3.53 -1.91
CA GLN A 62 7.55 -2.44 -0.96
C GLN A 62 6.85 -2.72 0.38
N HIS A 63 5.61 -3.15 0.34
CA HIS A 63 4.86 -3.51 1.54
C HIS A 63 5.56 -4.65 2.31
N ILE A 64 5.95 -5.73 1.63
CA ILE A 64 6.70 -6.83 2.22
C ILE A 64 7.99 -6.31 2.87
N PHE A 65 8.74 -5.43 2.19
CA PHE A 65 9.95 -4.84 2.73
C PHE A 65 9.69 -4.07 4.03
N HIS A 66 8.60 -3.29 4.12
CA HIS A 66 8.27 -2.55 5.34
C HIS A 66 7.90 -3.49 6.50
N ILE A 67 7.06 -4.50 6.26
CA ILE A 67 6.57 -5.39 7.31
C ILE A 67 7.57 -6.48 7.74
N SER A 68 8.57 -6.79 6.91
CA SER A 68 9.60 -7.80 7.23
C SER A 68 10.56 -7.34 8.32
N ASN A 69 10.60 -6.06 8.64
CA ASN A 69 11.39 -5.54 9.75
C ASN A 69 10.92 -6.10 11.10
N LYS A 70 11.87 -6.45 11.98
CA LYS A 70 11.57 -7.12 13.25
C LYS A 70 10.89 -6.23 14.30
N THR A 71 11.19 -4.94 14.32
CA THR A 71 10.69 -4.01 15.35
C THR A 71 9.67 -3.03 14.76
N ILE A 72 8.73 -2.57 15.57
CA ILE A 72 7.75 -1.54 15.17
C ILE A 72 8.50 -0.29 14.69
N ARG A 73 9.55 0.12 15.41
CA ARG A 73 10.39 1.25 15.03
C ARG A 73 10.93 1.11 13.61
N ASN A 74 11.57 -0.01 13.31
CA ASN A 74 12.16 -0.22 11.99
C ASN A 74 11.10 -0.32 10.88
N LYS A 75 9.92 -0.86 11.15
CA LYS A 75 8.79 -0.83 10.23
C LYS A 75 8.35 0.60 9.92
N VAL A 76 8.18 1.42 10.96
CA VAL A 76 7.82 2.84 10.83
C VAL A 76 8.90 3.61 10.08
N LEU A 77 10.16 3.46 10.46
CA LEU A 77 11.28 4.13 9.80
C LEU A 77 11.36 3.77 8.32
N SER A 78 11.27 2.47 8.01
CA SER A 78 11.27 1.98 6.63
C SER A 78 10.16 2.62 5.79
N TYR A 79 8.95 2.69 6.33
CA TYR A 79 7.82 3.30 5.64
C TYR A 79 7.97 4.83 5.48
N LEU A 80 8.32 5.54 6.55
CA LEU A 80 8.46 6.99 6.51
C LEU A 80 9.65 7.44 5.65
N SER A 81 10.76 6.69 5.65
CA SER A 81 11.90 6.95 4.76
C SER A 81 11.49 6.80 3.29
N PHE A 82 10.74 5.74 2.98
CA PHE A 82 10.19 5.52 1.65
C PHE A 82 9.28 6.70 1.22
N MET A 83 8.37 7.14 2.08
CA MET A 83 7.48 8.27 1.79
C MET A 83 8.25 9.59 1.60
N LYS A 84 9.31 9.82 2.38
CA LYS A 84 10.21 10.98 2.22
C LYS A 84 10.88 10.99 0.85
N LEU A 85 11.33 9.84 0.37
CA LEU A 85 11.93 9.69 -0.95
C LEU A 85 10.91 9.88 -2.08
N GLU A 86 9.73 9.26 -1.97
CA GLU A 86 8.67 9.36 -2.99
C GLU A 86 8.13 10.80 -3.11
N THR A 87 7.97 11.50 -1.99
CA THR A 87 7.46 12.87 -1.99
C THR A 87 8.54 13.93 -2.20
N GLN A 88 9.82 13.54 -2.13
CA GLN A 88 10.97 14.44 -2.14
C GLN A 88 10.87 15.58 -1.10
N ASN A 89 10.17 15.32 0.00
CA ASN A 89 9.91 16.29 1.05
C ASN A 89 10.07 15.63 2.42
N SER A 90 10.66 16.33 3.38
CA SER A 90 10.76 15.88 4.76
C SER A 90 9.43 15.95 5.54
N THR A 91 8.48 16.75 5.04
CA THR A 91 7.12 16.85 5.58
C THR A 91 6.11 16.39 4.54
N PHE A 92 5.31 15.38 4.85
CA PHE A 92 4.36 14.78 3.93
C PHE A 92 3.14 14.24 4.66
N LYS A 93 2.05 14.06 3.93
CA LYS A 93 0.82 13.42 4.41
C LYS A 93 0.77 11.99 3.94
N ILE A 94 0.48 11.06 4.87
CA ILE A 94 0.23 9.66 4.53
C ILE A 94 -1.27 9.42 4.31
N PRO A 95 -1.65 8.42 3.47
CA PRO A 95 -3.06 8.12 3.19
C PRO A 95 -3.77 7.35 4.30
N PHE A 96 -3.09 7.09 5.42
CA PHE A 96 -3.57 6.25 6.50
C PHE A 96 -3.97 7.08 7.72
N ASP A 97 -5.07 6.71 8.37
CA ASP A 97 -5.28 7.02 9.77
C ASP A 97 -4.42 6.11 10.66
N ARG A 98 -4.54 6.24 11.99
CA ARG A 98 -3.71 5.49 12.94
C ARG A 98 -4.00 3.98 12.91
N GLN A 99 -5.26 3.59 12.74
CA GLN A 99 -5.64 2.18 12.63
C GLN A 99 -5.14 1.60 11.31
N GLN A 100 -5.40 2.28 10.21
CA GLN A 100 -4.96 1.85 8.88
C GLN A 100 -3.44 1.73 8.77
N MET A 101 -2.67 2.64 9.43
CA MET A 101 -1.21 2.55 9.48
C MET A 101 -0.75 1.32 10.29
N ALA A 102 -1.44 1.01 11.39
CA ALA A 102 -1.13 -0.17 12.19
C ALA A 102 -1.41 -1.46 11.41
N ASP A 103 -2.54 -1.52 10.72
CA ASP A 103 -2.92 -2.63 9.85
C ASP A 103 -1.91 -2.80 8.70
N TYR A 104 -1.54 -1.71 8.03
CA TYR A 104 -0.55 -1.71 6.96
C TYR A 104 0.82 -2.24 7.41
N LEU A 105 1.29 -1.83 8.59
CA LEU A 105 2.58 -2.27 9.14
C LEU A 105 2.51 -3.61 9.87
N ASN A 106 1.32 -4.21 9.92
CA ASN A 106 1.04 -5.45 10.65
C ASN A 106 1.56 -5.37 12.10
N VAL A 107 1.02 -4.41 12.84
CA VAL A 107 1.35 -4.16 14.25
C VAL A 107 0.09 -3.77 15.03
N GLU A 108 0.13 -3.91 16.34
CA GLU A 108 -0.97 -3.47 17.19
C GLU A 108 -1.00 -1.93 17.29
N ARG A 109 -2.19 -1.31 17.19
CA ARG A 109 -2.40 0.14 17.14
C ARG A 109 -1.84 0.88 18.37
N SER A 110 -2.02 0.33 19.57
CA SER A 110 -1.54 0.96 20.80
C SER A 110 -0.02 0.92 20.89
N ALA A 111 0.60 -0.19 20.45
CA ALA A 111 2.04 -0.35 20.38
C ALA A 111 2.67 0.62 19.36
N LEU A 112 2.02 0.77 18.18
CA LEU A 112 2.42 1.76 17.18
C LEU A 112 2.36 3.18 17.76
N SER A 113 1.27 3.54 18.46
CA SER A 113 1.11 4.88 19.02
C SER A 113 2.17 5.20 20.09
N LYS A 114 2.51 4.22 20.94
CA LYS A 114 3.60 4.34 21.93
C LYS A 114 4.94 4.57 21.24
N GLU A 115 5.26 3.78 20.22
CA GLU A 115 6.53 3.91 19.51
C GLU A 115 6.64 5.24 18.77
N LEU A 116 5.57 5.70 18.10
CA LEU A 116 5.55 7.02 17.45
C LEU A 116 5.78 8.16 18.45
N SER A 117 5.15 8.08 19.63
CA SER A 117 5.36 9.08 20.69
C SER A 117 6.82 9.08 21.19
N LYS A 118 7.43 7.90 21.32
CA LYS A 118 8.83 7.76 21.68
C LYS A 118 9.75 8.34 20.61
N MET A 119 9.53 8.01 19.34
CA MET A 119 10.31 8.55 18.22
C MET A 119 10.19 10.07 18.12
N LYS A 120 9.02 10.63 18.44
CA LYS A 120 8.80 12.09 18.53
C LYS A 120 9.59 12.70 19.68
N SER A 121 9.58 12.11 20.87
CA SER A 121 10.36 12.59 22.02
C SER A 121 11.87 12.51 21.82
N GLU A 122 12.32 11.58 20.98
CA GLU A 122 13.73 11.42 20.56
C GLU A 122 14.13 12.40 19.43
N GLY A 123 13.18 13.19 18.90
CA GLY A 123 13.44 14.16 17.83
C GLY A 123 13.69 13.53 16.45
N LEU A 124 13.34 12.26 16.24
CA LEU A 124 13.49 11.59 14.95
C LEU A 124 12.41 12.00 13.97
N ILE A 125 11.18 12.18 14.47
CA ILE A 125 10.00 12.55 13.70
C ILE A 125 9.17 13.57 14.48
N ASP A 126 8.34 14.30 13.75
CA ASP A 126 7.15 14.96 14.30
C ASP A 126 5.92 14.53 13.53
N TYR A 127 4.74 14.62 14.14
CA TYR A 127 3.50 14.34 13.44
C TYR A 127 2.30 15.06 14.05
N HIS A 128 1.37 15.43 13.17
CA HIS A 128 0.03 15.86 13.53
C HIS A 128 -0.98 15.09 12.67
N LYS A 129 -1.84 14.28 13.33
CA LYS A 129 -2.76 13.34 12.64
C LYS A 129 -2.00 12.42 11.68
N ASN A 130 -2.20 12.60 10.37
CA ASN A 130 -1.57 11.83 9.30
C ASN A 130 -0.48 12.61 8.52
N THR A 131 -0.09 13.78 8.99
CA THR A 131 1.04 14.54 8.46
C THR A 131 2.27 14.26 9.32
N PHE A 132 3.36 13.85 8.70
CA PHE A 132 4.63 13.51 9.34
C PHE A 132 5.73 14.43 8.85
N THR A 133 6.62 14.79 9.78
CA THR A 133 7.92 15.43 9.47
C THR A 133 9.01 14.48 9.93
N VAL A 134 9.98 14.21 9.07
CA VAL A 134 11.10 13.29 9.32
C VAL A 134 12.39 14.09 9.34
N TYR A 135 13.02 14.18 10.52
CA TYR A 135 14.22 14.99 10.72
C TYR A 135 15.49 14.21 10.43
N SER A 136 15.65 13.03 11.01
CA SER A 136 16.86 12.21 10.86
C SER A 136 16.48 10.75 10.70
N ILE A 137 16.72 10.23 9.52
CA ILE A 137 16.68 8.80 9.19
C ILE A 137 17.81 8.51 8.21
#